data_6b914b818c42dcd5eba836cfc8c72cc3
#
_entry.id   6b914b818c42dcd5eba836cfc8c72cc3
#
_cell.length_a   1.000
_cell.length_b   1.000
_cell.length_c   1.000
_cell.angle_alpha   90.00
_cell.angle_beta   90.00
_cell.angle_gamma   90.00
#
_symmetry.space_group_name_H-M   'P 1'
#
loop_
_entity.id
_entity.type
_entity.pdbx_description
1 polymer ?
#
loop_
_entity_poly.entity_id
_entity_poly.type
_entity_poly.pdbx_seq_one_letter_code
_entity_poly.pdbx_strand_id
1 'polypeptide(L)'
;MLLSVQECLGRYGSYYAMRKKIAAGELFKIESGLYSDHDEYVPGEQLIQKKFPNAVFTMESAFLYHGMTDVVPDEYSLATPARTSAITDRRVKHYYVPANTVDIGKTEMEYAGTKIVIYDLERMLIELMRYRGKLPYDYYKEVLGNYRSNMDRLYPAKVDEYLEFFPRREAISRQLDLEVF
;
A
#
# COMPACT_ATOMS: atom_id res chain seq x y z
N MET A 1 17.43 -11.99 5.32
CA MET A 1 17.05 -10.95 4.31
C MET A 1 16.14 -11.58 3.28
N LEU A 2 14.99 -10.93 2.94
CA LEU A 2 14.04 -11.42 1.92
C LEU A 2 14.55 -11.10 0.51
N LEU A 3 14.59 -12.12 -0.35
CA LEU A 3 15.17 -12.08 -1.70
C LEU A 3 14.14 -12.54 -2.74
N SER A 4 14.06 -11.85 -3.87
CA SER A 4 13.36 -12.32 -5.06
C SER A 4 14.21 -13.37 -5.80
N VAL A 5 13.59 -14.11 -6.73
CA VAL A 5 14.33 -15.05 -7.62
C VAL A 5 15.48 -14.37 -8.34
N GLN A 6 15.27 -13.15 -8.85
CA GLN A 6 16.31 -12.42 -9.59
C GLN A 6 17.51 -12.06 -8.70
N GLU A 7 17.24 -11.61 -7.47
CA GLU A 7 18.30 -11.34 -6.50
C GLU A 7 19.05 -12.61 -6.09
N CYS A 8 18.31 -13.71 -5.92
CA CYS A 8 18.94 -15.01 -5.67
C CYS A 8 19.82 -15.47 -6.86
N LEU A 9 19.35 -15.31 -8.08
CA LEU A 9 20.14 -15.65 -9.28
C LEU A 9 21.38 -14.76 -9.40
N GLY A 10 21.26 -13.47 -9.11
CA GLY A 10 22.41 -12.57 -9.06
C GLY A 10 23.44 -12.97 -7.99
N ARG A 11 22.96 -13.43 -6.82
CA ARG A 11 23.83 -13.80 -5.68
C ARG A 11 24.47 -15.19 -5.84
N TYR A 12 23.73 -16.17 -6.37
CA TYR A 12 24.15 -17.56 -6.43
C TYR A 12 24.47 -18.06 -7.85
N GLY A 13 24.19 -17.26 -8.87
CA GLY A 13 24.55 -17.51 -10.28
C GLY A 13 23.60 -18.43 -11.03
N SER A 14 22.91 -19.39 -10.39
CA SER A 14 22.02 -20.34 -11.08
C SER A 14 20.96 -20.95 -10.17
N TYR A 15 19.89 -21.46 -10.78
CA TYR A 15 18.86 -22.25 -10.06
C TYR A 15 19.45 -23.53 -9.42
N TYR A 16 20.45 -24.11 -10.02
CA TYR A 16 21.12 -25.29 -9.45
C TYR A 16 21.84 -24.93 -8.14
N ALA A 17 22.58 -23.82 -8.13
CA ALA A 17 23.24 -23.32 -6.91
C ALA A 17 22.24 -22.97 -5.82
N MET A 18 21.12 -22.30 -6.19
CA MET A 18 20.04 -22.03 -5.26
C MET A 18 19.48 -23.30 -4.61
N ARG A 19 19.23 -24.36 -5.40
CA ARG A 19 18.74 -25.64 -4.88
C ARG A 19 19.75 -26.30 -3.90
N LYS A 20 21.03 -26.18 -4.17
CA LYS A 20 22.08 -26.63 -3.22
C LYS A 20 22.01 -25.86 -1.90
N LYS A 21 21.85 -24.55 -1.97
CA LYS A 21 21.72 -23.71 -0.77
C LYS A 21 20.46 -24.03 0.03
N ILE A 22 19.34 -24.30 -0.64
CA ILE A 22 18.11 -24.76 0.02
C ILE A 22 18.33 -26.11 0.70
N ALA A 23 18.96 -27.06 0.00
CA ALA A 23 19.26 -28.38 0.57
C ALA A 23 20.24 -28.31 1.75
N ALA A 24 21.13 -27.34 1.77
CA ALA A 24 22.07 -27.09 2.87
C ALA A 24 21.47 -26.30 4.04
N GLY A 25 20.20 -25.86 3.95
CA GLY A 25 19.58 -25.02 4.98
C GLY A 25 20.13 -23.60 5.06
N GLU A 26 20.76 -23.10 3.99
CA GLU A 26 21.33 -21.74 3.90
C GLU A 26 20.43 -20.76 3.12
N LEU A 27 19.37 -21.27 2.50
CA LEU A 27 18.37 -20.51 1.80
C LEU A 27 17.00 -21.16 1.99
N PHE A 28 16.01 -20.41 2.40
CA PHE A 28 14.67 -20.87 2.71
C PHE A 28 13.67 -20.34 1.68
N LYS A 29 12.88 -21.22 1.10
CA LYS A 29 11.79 -20.80 0.21
C LYS A 29 10.59 -20.39 1.06
N ILE A 30 10.26 -19.10 1.06
CA ILE A 30 9.11 -18.55 1.81
C ILE A 30 7.81 -18.76 1.03
N GLU A 31 7.80 -18.36 -0.24
CA GLU A 31 6.69 -18.61 -1.17
C GLU A 31 7.19 -18.66 -2.62
N SER A 32 6.28 -18.79 -3.58
CA SER A 32 6.67 -18.79 -4.99
C SER A 32 7.31 -17.45 -5.37
N GLY A 33 8.58 -17.51 -5.76
CA GLY A 33 9.35 -16.34 -6.19
C GLY A 33 10.08 -15.59 -5.06
N LEU A 34 9.86 -15.95 -3.78
CA LEU A 34 10.50 -15.30 -2.64
C LEU A 34 11.26 -16.29 -1.74
N TYR A 35 12.43 -15.89 -1.33
CA TYR A 35 13.37 -16.66 -0.52
C TYR A 35 13.91 -15.82 0.62
N SER A 36 14.38 -16.45 1.69
CA SER A 36 15.08 -15.81 2.81
C SER A 36 16.40 -16.53 3.09
N ASP A 37 17.41 -15.77 3.48
CA ASP A 37 18.68 -16.32 3.99
C ASP A 37 18.63 -16.64 5.50
N HIS A 38 17.47 -16.49 6.13
CA HIS A 38 17.21 -16.81 7.53
C HIS A 38 15.87 -17.54 7.63
N ASP A 39 15.79 -18.49 8.56
CA ASP A 39 14.55 -19.21 8.90
C ASP A 39 13.78 -18.42 9.98
N GLU A 40 13.32 -17.24 9.61
CA GLU A 40 12.59 -16.34 10.50
C GLU A 40 11.23 -15.98 9.91
N TYR A 41 10.30 -15.61 10.78
CA TYR A 41 9.00 -15.08 10.35
C TYR A 41 9.19 -13.81 9.52
N VAL A 42 8.54 -13.77 8.38
CA VAL A 42 8.51 -12.59 7.50
C VAL A 42 7.11 -11.97 7.55
N PRO A 43 6.98 -10.70 7.96
CA PRO A 43 5.69 -10.00 7.95
C PRO A 43 5.00 -10.02 6.58
N GLY A 44 3.69 -10.13 6.56
CA GLY A 44 2.92 -10.19 5.33
C GLY A 44 3.09 -8.95 4.45
N GLU A 45 3.18 -7.79 5.06
CA GLU A 45 3.45 -6.50 4.39
C GLU A 45 4.78 -6.53 3.64
N GLN A 46 5.82 -7.11 4.26
CA GLN A 46 7.13 -7.26 3.65
C GLN A 46 7.09 -8.20 2.44
N LEU A 47 6.36 -9.32 2.56
CA LEU A 47 6.18 -10.26 1.46
C LEU A 47 5.46 -9.59 0.27
N ILE A 48 4.37 -8.90 0.56
CA ILE A 48 3.55 -8.19 -0.44
C ILE A 48 4.35 -7.07 -1.11
N GLN A 49 5.04 -6.22 -0.32
CA GLN A 49 5.86 -5.15 -0.88
C GLN A 49 7.01 -5.68 -1.73
N LYS A 50 7.66 -6.77 -1.30
CA LYS A 50 8.74 -7.41 -2.06
C LYS A 50 8.25 -8.04 -3.36
N LYS A 51 7.05 -8.61 -3.33
CA LYS A 51 6.42 -9.24 -4.50
C LYS A 51 5.93 -8.23 -5.53
N PHE A 52 5.45 -7.08 -5.05
CA PHE A 52 4.89 -6.00 -5.86
C PHE A 52 5.60 -4.67 -5.58
N PRO A 53 6.88 -4.53 -5.96
CA PRO A 53 7.72 -3.40 -5.56
C PRO A 53 7.25 -2.05 -6.11
N ASN A 54 6.47 -2.06 -7.20
CA ASN A 54 5.93 -0.85 -7.83
C ASN A 54 4.49 -0.52 -7.37
N ALA A 55 3.90 -1.35 -6.53
CA ALA A 55 2.58 -1.08 -5.98
C ALA A 55 2.68 -0.23 -4.72
N VAL A 56 1.63 0.54 -4.45
CA VAL A 56 1.53 1.46 -3.32
C VAL A 56 0.39 1.00 -2.42
N PHE A 57 0.63 0.85 -1.13
CA PHE A 57 -0.44 0.58 -0.18
C PHE A 57 -1.45 1.74 -0.16
N THR A 58 -2.73 1.38 -0.21
CA THR A 58 -3.84 2.34 -0.34
C THR A 58 -5.08 1.87 0.43
N MET A 59 -6.15 2.64 0.38
CA MET A 59 -7.48 2.33 0.89
C MET A 59 -7.46 1.66 2.28
N GLU A 60 -8.12 0.52 2.47
CA GLU A 60 -8.31 -0.11 3.77
C GLU A 60 -6.97 -0.41 4.48
N SER A 61 -5.96 -0.88 3.75
CA SER A 61 -4.62 -1.09 4.32
C SER A 61 -3.98 0.22 4.76
N ALA A 62 -4.03 1.26 3.93
CA ALA A 62 -3.43 2.54 4.26
C ALA A 62 -4.16 3.24 5.42
N PHE A 63 -5.49 3.18 5.48
CA PHE A 63 -6.25 3.73 6.60
C PHE A 63 -5.87 3.05 7.93
N LEU A 64 -5.71 1.72 7.93
CA LEU A 64 -5.24 0.98 9.11
C LEU A 64 -3.82 1.41 9.50
N TYR A 65 -2.89 1.41 8.54
CA TYR A 65 -1.46 1.69 8.83
C TYR A 65 -1.23 3.12 9.31
N HIS A 66 -2.05 4.07 8.87
CA HIS A 66 -2.05 5.44 9.39
C HIS A 66 -2.79 5.61 10.71
N GLY A 67 -3.48 4.58 11.21
CA GLY A 67 -4.29 4.64 12.43
C GLY A 67 -5.58 5.42 12.26
N MET A 68 -6.15 5.42 11.04
CA MET A 68 -7.45 6.03 10.76
C MET A 68 -8.61 5.05 10.96
N THR A 69 -8.34 3.81 11.30
CA THR A 69 -9.27 2.75 11.68
C THR A 69 -8.54 1.66 12.42
N ASP A 70 -9.25 0.88 13.22
CA ASP A 70 -8.75 -0.35 13.84
C ASP A 70 -9.23 -1.61 13.10
N VAL A 71 -10.00 -1.44 12.03
CA VAL A 71 -10.51 -2.55 11.22
C VAL A 71 -9.39 -3.14 10.38
N VAL A 72 -9.03 -4.38 10.67
CA VAL A 72 -8.03 -5.13 9.89
C VAL A 72 -8.70 -5.67 8.63
N PRO A 73 -8.25 -5.29 7.43
CA PRO A 73 -8.82 -5.79 6.19
C PRO A 73 -8.38 -7.25 5.92
N ASP A 74 -9.24 -8.02 5.26
CA ASP A 74 -8.94 -9.40 4.84
C ASP A 74 -7.89 -9.47 3.74
N GLU A 75 -7.73 -8.40 2.97
CA GLU A 75 -6.83 -8.31 1.82
C GLU A 75 -5.97 -7.04 1.91
N TYR A 76 -4.76 -7.13 1.39
CA TYR A 76 -3.89 -5.95 1.20
C TYR A 76 -4.39 -5.08 0.06
N SER A 77 -4.74 -3.85 0.34
CA SER A 77 -5.19 -2.88 -0.67
C SER A 77 -3.97 -2.23 -1.35
N LEU A 78 -3.75 -2.54 -2.62
CA LEU A 78 -2.62 -2.04 -3.40
C LEU A 78 -3.08 -1.25 -4.63
N ALA A 79 -2.42 -0.12 -4.88
CA ALA A 79 -2.61 0.70 -6.06
C ALA A 79 -1.47 0.51 -7.07
N THR A 80 -1.83 0.45 -8.36
CA THR A 80 -0.88 0.53 -9.48
C THR A 80 -1.42 1.47 -10.56
N PRO A 81 -0.58 1.96 -11.48
CA PRO A 81 -1.05 2.74 -12.61
C PRO A 81 -2.08 1.98 -13.44
N ALA A 82 -3.09 2.69 -13.94
CA ALA A 82 -4.02 2.14 -14.93
C ALA A 82 -3.26 1.60 -16.14
N ARG A 83 -3.76 0.52 -16.72
CA ARG A 83 -3.16 -0.22 -17.86
C ARG A 83 -1.91 -1.05 -17.52
N THR A 84 -1.58 -1.23 -16.26
CA THR A 84 -0.62 -2.27 -15.84
C THR A 84 -1.33 -3.63 -15.72
N SER A 85 -0.54 -4.70 -15.67
CA SER A 85 -1.09 -6.05 -15.44
C SER A 85 -1.81 -6.12 -14.10
N ALA A 86 -2.93 -6.84 -14.06
CA ALA A 86 -3.66 -7.07 -12.84
C ALA A 86 -2.82 -7.87 -11.82
N ILE A 87 -2.89 -7.47 -10.55
CA ILE A 87 -2.37 -8.30 -9.47
C ILE A 87 -3.39 -9.43 -9.24
N THR A 88 -2.96 -10.67 -9.41
CA THR A 88 -3.80 -11.87 -9.29
C THR A 88 -3.59 -12.62 -7.98
N ASP A 89 -2.79 -12.07 -7.05
CA ASP A 89 -2.61 -12.65 -5.72
C ASP A 89 -3.91 -12.47 -4.92
N ARG A 90 -4.47 -13.59 -4.44
CA ARG A 90 -5.76 -13.61 -3.71
C ARG A 90 -5.73 -12.85 -2.37
N ARG A 91 -4.54 -12.48 -1.89
CA ARG A 91 -4.36 -11.66 -0.68
C ARG A 91 -4.45 -10.17 -0.97
N VAL A 92 -4.61 -9.79 -2.26
CA VAL A 92 -4.52 -8.40 -2.69
C VAL A 92 -5.81 -7.93 -3.32
N LYS A 93 -6.38 -6.88 -2.77
CA LYS A 93 -7.42 -6.06 -3.39
C LYS A 93 -6.74 -4.98 -4.23
N HIS A 94 -6.88 -5.09 -5.54
CA HIS A 94 -6.15 -4.27 -6.49
C HIS A 94 -6.95 -3.03 -6.89
N TYR A 95 -6.32 -1.87 -6.80
CA TYR A 95 -6.86 -0.57 -7.22
C TYR A 95 -6.06 -0.01 -8.39
N TYR A 96 -6.75 0.38 -9.46
CA TYR A 96 -6.13 1.11 -10.56
C TYR A 96 -6.25 2.62 -10.33
N VAL A 97 -5.13 3.33 -10.42
CA VAL A 97 -5.09 4.79 -10.34
C VAL A 97 -4.63 5.38 -11.68
N PRO A 98 -5.10 6.58 -12.07
CA PRO A 98 -4.58 7.26 -13.25
C PRO A 98 -3.07 7.42 -13.17
N ALA A 99 -2.37 7.18 -14.30
CA ALA A 99 -0.91 7.21 -14.33
C ALA A 99 -0.31 8.54 -13.87
N ASN A 100 -1.00 9.65 -14.13
CA ASN A 100 -0.58 10.99 -13.69
C ASN A 100 -0.78 11.27 -12.19
N THR A 101 -1.43 10.36 -11.46
CA THR A 101 -1.69 10.51 -10.02
C THR A 101 -1.02 9.44 -9.16
N VAL A 102 -0.33 8.47 -9.78
CA VAL A 102 0.24 7.32 -9.04
C VAL A 102 1.34 7.73 -8.05
N ASP A 103 2.11 8.77 -8.38
CA ASP A 103 3.20 9.25 -7.52
C ASP A 103 2.77 10.39 -6.59
N ILE A 104 1.55 10.91 -6.74
CA ILE A 104 1.03 11.98 -5.87
C ILE A 104 0.73 11.42 -4.48
N GLY A 105 1.39 11.94 -3.46
CA GLY A 105 1.26 11.51 -2.08
C GLY A 105 1.92 10.16 -1.76
N LYS A 106 2.74 9.63 -2.67
CA LYS A 106 3.51 8.40 -2.44
C LYS A 106 4.66 8.68 -1.47
N THR A 107 4.77 7.87 -0.43
CA THR A 107 5.81 7.99 0.59
C THR A 107 6.25 6.63 1.09
N GLU A 108 7.31 6.61 1.90
CA GLU A 108 7.76 5.42 2.61
C GLU A 108 7.37 5.52 4.09
N MET A 109 6.98 4.41 4.66
CA MET A 109 6.61 4.31 6.07
C MET A 109 7.16 3.02 6.65
N GLU A 110 7.57 3.05 7.90
CA GLU A 110 7.88 1.86 8.67
C GLU A 110 6.61 1.36 9.36
N TYR A 111 6.22 0.12 9.06
CA TYR A 111 5.07 -0.54 9.66
C TYR A 111 5.43 -1.98 10.05
N ALA A 112 5.13 -2.37 11.29
CA ALA A 112 5.45 -3.69 11.83
C ALA A 112 6.92 -4.14 11.60
N GLY A 113 7.87 -3.20 11.72
CA GLY A 113 9.30 -3.46 11.47
C GLY A 113 9.68 -3.63 10.01
N THR A 114 8.80 -3.22 9.09
CA THR A 114 9.01 -3.32 7.64
C THR A 114 8.80 -1.97 6.98
N LYS A 115 9.70 -1.64 6.06
CA LYS A 115 9.58 -0.45 5.21
C LYS A 115 8.62 -0.74 4.06
N ILE A 116 7.54 0.01 3.97
CA ILE A 116 6.51 -0.11 2.95
C ILE A 116 6.35 1.19 2.16
N VAL A 117 5.87 1.09 0.93
CA VAL A 117 5.50 2.23 0.09
C VAL A 117 3.99 2.41 0.18
N ILE A 118 3.56 3.58 0.60
CA ILE A 118 2.17 3.89 0.96
C ILE A 118 1.79 5.29 0.48
N TYR A 119 0.51 5.55 0.28
CA TYR A 119 0.03 6.93 0.15
C TYR A 119 -0.04 7.61 1.52
N ASP A 120 0.35 8.88 1.58
CA ASP A 120 0.28 9.70 2.78
C ASP A 120 -1.17 10.06 3.19
N LEU A 121 -1.31 10.67 4.36
CA LEU A 121 -2.62 11.01 4.94
C LEU A 121 -3.43 11.95 4.04
N GLU A 122 -2.80 12.93 3.43
CA GLU A 122 -3.45 13.91 2.56
C GLU A 122 -3.99 13.26 1.29
N ARG A 123 -3.19 12.39 0.66
CA ARG A 123 -3.65 11.60 -0.48
C ARG A 123 -4.77 10.66 -0.08
N MET A 124 -4.67 10.00 1.05
CA MET A 124 -5.68 9.06 1.53
C MET A 124 -7.00 9.76 1.88
N LEU A 125 -6.97 11.00 2.35
CA LEU A 125 -8.16 11.80 2.56
C LEU A 125 -8.90 12.09 1.23
N ILE A 126 -8.16 12.39 0.16
CA ILE A 126 -8.74 12.53 -1.18
C ILE A 126 -9.37 11.21 -1.65
N GLU A 127 -8.69 10.08 -1.44
CA GLU A 127 -9.24 8.77 -1.80
C GLU A 127 -10.49 8.41 -1.00
N LEU A 128 -10.56 8.77 0.28
CA LEU A 128 -11.75 8.61 1.12
C LEU A 128 -12.97 9.30 0.48
N MET A 129 -12.81 10.54 0.04
CA MET A 129 -13.88 11.29 -0.63
C MET A 129 -14.26 10.66 -1.97
N ARG A 130 -13.27 10.23 -2.76
CA ARG A 130 -13.49 9.60 -4.08
C ARG A 130 -14.22 8.26 -3.99
N TYR A 131 -13.95 7.49 -2.95
CA TYR A 131 -14.53 6.15 -2.74
C TYR A 131 -15.70 6.13 -1.76
N ARG A 132 -16.14 7.29 -1.27
CA ARG A 132 -17.25 7.43 -0.32
C ARG A 132 -18.47 6.55 -0.63
N GLY A 133 -18.92 6.55 -1.87
CA GLY A 133 -20.10 5.78 -2.30
C GLY A 133 -19.84 4.28 -2.52
N LYS A 134 -18.60 3.82 -2.35
CA LYS A 134 -18.20 2.42 -2.52
C LYS A 134 -17.76 1.75 -1.22
N LEU A 135 -17.50 2.54 -0.19
CA LEU A 135 -17.16 2.05 1.13
C LEU A 135 -18.45 1.77 1.95
N PRO A 136 -18.46 0.78 2.84
CA PRO A 136 -19.52 0.63 3.82
C PRO A 136 -19.69 1.92 4.61
N TYR A 137 -20.94 2.33 4.84
CA TYR A 137 -21.23 3.64 5.44
C TYR A 137 -20.59 3.81 6.83
N ASP A 138 -20.70 2.81 7.68
CA ASP A 138 -20.15 2.85 9.04
C ASP A 138 -18.63 2.95 9.04
N TYR A 139 -17.97 2.19 8.16
CA TYR A 139 -16.53 2.27 7.97
C TYR A 139 -16.08 3.67 7.48
N TYR A 140 -16.79 4.21 6.48
CA TYR A 140 -16.53 5.58 6.01
C TYR A 140 -16.64 6.61 7.14
N LYS A 141 -17.69 6.51 7.95
CA LYS A 141 -17.93 7.43 9.07
C LYS A 141 -16.87 7.33 10.17
N GLU A 142 -16.42 6.12 10.47
CA GLU A 142 -15.33 5.88 11.41
C GLU A 142 -14.05 6.55 10.94
N VAL A 143 -13.59 6.24 9.72
CA VAL A 143 -12.38 6.81 9.14
C VAL A 143 -12.47 8.35 9.09
N LEU A 144 -13.60 8.89 8.63
CA LEU A 144 -13.84 10.33 8.59
C LEU A 144 -13.77 10.97 9.98
N GLY A 145 -14.36 10.33 10.99
CA GLY A 145 -14.32 10.79 12.39
C GLY A 145 -12.88 10.84 12.92
N ASN A 146 -12.08 9.83 12.58
CA ASN A 146 -10.68 9.77 12.96
C ASN A 146 -9.84 10.83 12.25
N TYR A 147 -10.12 11.17 10.99
CA TYR A 147 -9.50 12.32 10.33
C TYR A 147 -9.81 13.61 11.05
N ARG A 148 -11.07 13.87 11.41
CA ARG A 148 -11.48 15.07 12.17
C ARG A 148 -10.79 15.17 13.53
N SER A 149 -10.59 14.04 14.19
CA SER A 149 -9.92 13.98 15.51
C SER A 149 -8.41 14.13 15.44
N ASN A 150 -7.81 14.00 14.25
CA ASN A 150 -6.37 14.05 14.01
C ASN A 150 -6.00 15.14 12.98
N MET A 151 -6.71 16.25 12.98
CA MET A 151 -6.47 17.36 12.04
C MET A 151 -5.06 17.97 12.16
N ASP A 152 -4.45 17.88 13.32
CA ASP A 152 -3.08 18.31 13.60
C ASP A 152 -2.00 17.50 12.82
N ARG A 153 -2.36 16.32 12.33
CA ARG A 153 -1.49 15.47 11.49
C ARG A 153 -1.63 15.76 9.99
N LEU A 154 -2.57 16.60 9.60
CA LEU A 154 -2.85 16.95 8.21
C LEU A 154 -2.28 18.31 7.83
N TYR A 155 -1.86 18.42 6.60
CA TYR A 155 -1.43 19.67 5.97
C TYR A 155 -2.46 20.06 4.89
N PRO A 156 -3.47 20.90 5.19
CA PRO A 156 -4.54 21.26 4.24
C PRO A 156 -4.01 21.79 2.91
N ALA A 157 -2.97 22.64 2.95
CA ALA A 157 -2.34 23.17 1.74
C ALA A 157 -1.80 22.06 0.79
N LYS A 158 -1.38 20.93 1.36
CA LYS A 158 -0.92 19.77 0.59
C LYS A 158 -2.09 19.01 -0.05
N VAL A 159 -3.24 18.97 0.63
CA VAL A 159 -4.47 18.43 0.05
C VAL A 159 -4.89 19.24 -1.17
N ASP A 160 -4.86 20.57 -1.08
CA ASP A 160 -5.20 21.48 -2.18
C ASP A 160 -4.23 21.30 -3.36
N GLU A 161 -2.93 21.21 -3.10
CA GLU A 161 -1.91 20.93 -4.11
C GLU A 161 -2.19 19.60 -4.83
N TYR A 162 -2.50 18.54 -4.08
CA TYR A 162 -2.78 17.24 -4.69
C TYR A 162 -4.06 17.24 -5.52
N LEU A 163 -5.10 17.96 -5.09
CA LEU A 163 -6.37 18.03 -5.81
C LEU A 163 -6.23 18.55 -7.23
N GLU A 164 -5.21 19.37 -7.53
CA GLU A 164 -4.94 19.86 -8.89
C GLU A 164 -4.76 18.74 -9.92
N PHE A 165 -4.30 17.58 -9.48
CA PHE A 165 -4.06 16.42 -10.35
C PHE A 165 -5.27 15.50 -10.52
N PHE A 166 -6.36 15.75 -9.78
CA PHE A 166 -7.51 14.86 -9.77
C PHE A 166 -8.68 15.38 -10.62
N PRO A 167 -9.35 14.50 -11.37
CA PRO A 167 -10.61 14.86 -12.01
C PRO A 167 -11.67 15.15 -10.94
N ARG A 168 -12.57 16.10 -11.24
CA ARG A 168 -13.65 16.53 -10.34
C ARG A 168 -13.14 17.15 -9.02
N ARG A 169 -11.98 17.79 -9.05
CA ARG A 169 -11.36 18.44 -7.89
C ARG A 169 -12.34 19.34 -7.11
N GLU A 170 -13.15 20.15 -7.81
CA GLU A 170 -14.12 21.05 -7.18
C GLU A 170 -15.20 20.30 -6.37
N ALA A 171 -15.64 19.15 -6.86
CA ALA A 171 -16.61 18.32 -6.13
C ALA A 171 -15.97 17.68 -4.89
N ILE A 172 -14.71 17.26 -4.99
CA ILE A 172 -13.95 16.68 -3.88
C ILE A 172 -13.66 17.78 -2.84
N SER A 173 -13.18 18.97 -3.27
CA SER A 173 -12.91 20.11 -2.40
C SER A 173 -14.16 20.52 -1.62
N ARG A 174 -15.29 20.72 -2.30
CA ARG A 174 -16.56 21.04 -1.64
C ARG A 174 -16.97 20.00 -0.61
N GLN A 175 -16.67 18.74 -0.86
CA GLN A 175 -16.99 17.66 0.07
C GLN A 175 -16.08 17.67 1.29
N LEU A 176 -14.80 17.97 1.10
CA LEU A 176 -13.82 18.17 2.18
C LEU A 176 -14.24 19.32 3.08
N ASP A 177 -14.64 20.47 2.50
CA ASP A 177 -15.13 21.64 3.24
C ASP A 177 -16.38 21.31 4.09
N LEU A 178 -17.26 20.46 3.57
CA LEU A 178 -18.49 20.09 4.27
C LEU A 178 -18.30 19.01 5.33
N GLU A 179 -17.36 18.09 5.13
CA GLU A 179 -17.26 16.89 5.96
C GLU A 179 -15.99 16.81 6.80
N VAL A 180 -14.96 17.59 6.51
CA VAL A 180 -13.67 17.53 7.22
C VAL A 180 -13.30 18.86 7.85
N PHE A 181 -13.29 19.92 7.07
CA PHE A 181 -12.93 21.28 7.47
C PHE A 181 -14.17 22.10 7.81
#